data_30914fa15516ee9173412fcf87931e78
#
_entry.id   30914fa15516ee9173412fcf87931e78
#
_cell.length_a   1.000
_cell.length_b   1.000
_cell.length_c   1.000
_cell.angle_alpha   90.00
_cell.angle_beta   90.00
_cell.angle_gamma   90.00
#
_symmetry.space_group_name_H-M   'P 1'
#
loop_
_entity.id
_entity.type
_entity.pdbx_description
1 polymer ?
#
loop_
_entity_poly.entity_id
_entity_poly.type
_entity_poly.pdbx_seq_one_letter_code
_entity_poly.pdbx_strand_id
1 'polypeptide(L)'
;MSDEPKLSLASVIEAVSEITGIPVHQIKSRKRTRPIADARKFVYFIMCRRGDMGYSRLGSLMELDHTTVLYGCNDIQKRIDKDTQLAAKIDKIYRLSLEVDNERLKKLKQQTKVLWTDPDPLALRRKERPYLLAKPLPVVRKTVVGNLRRSIG
;
A
#
# COMPACT_ATOMS: atom_id res chain seq x y z
N MET A 1 1.44 -21.44 -3.16
CA MET A 1 1.40 -19.95 -3.22
C MET A 1 0.19 -19.50 -2.46
N SER A 2 0.42 -19.06 -1.28
CA SER A 2 -0.66 -18.58 -0.44
C SER A 2 -1.02 -17.17 -0.89
N ASP A 3 -2.22 -17.04 -1.36
CA ASP A 3 -2.87 -15.77 -1.66
C ASP A 3 -3.32 -15.11 -0.34
N GLU A 4 -2.44 -15.11 0.64
CA GLU A 4 -2.71 -14.43 1.89
C GLU A 4 -2.77 -12.93 1.62
N PRO A 5 -3.82 -12.26 2.08
CA PRO A 5 -3.92 -10.82 1.90
C PRO A 5 -2.71 -10.15 2.53
N LYS A 6 -1.91 -9.49 1.71
CA LYS A 6 -0.74 -8.76 2.18
C LYS A 6 -1.21 -7.67 3.15
N LEU A 7 -0.87 -7.86 4.40
CA LEU A 7 -1.25 -6.96 5.47
C LEU A 7 -0.68 -5.55 5.23
N SER A 8 -1.55 -4.56 5.24
CA SER A 8 -1.14 -3.17 5.05
C SER A 8 -0.59 -2.58 6.36
N LEU A 9 0.53 -1.86 6.26
CA LEU A 9 1.10 -1.15 7.41
C LEU A 9 0.09 -0.17 8.03
N ALA A 10 -0.70 0.50 7.19
CA ALA A 10 -1.70 1.46 7.65
C ALA A 10 -2.78 0.79 8.50
N SER A 11 -3.26 -0.37 8.08
CA SER A 11 -4.30 -1.12 8.82
C SER A 11 -3.79 -1.65 10.16
N VAL A 12 -2.52 -2.07 10.20
CA VAL A 12 -1.89 -2.48 11.46
C VAL A 12 -1.76 -1.31 12.42
N ILE A 13 -1.34 -0.14 11.95
CA ILE A 13 -1.24 1.06 12.78
C ILE A 13 -2.62 1.48 13.30
N GLU A 14 -3.66 1.41 12.49
CA GLU A 14 -5.04 1.69 12.92
C GLU A 14 -5.51 0.70 13.98
N ALA A 15 -5.31 -0.59 13.77
CA ALA A 15 -5.67 -1.62 14.74
C ALA A 15 -4.93 -1.45 16.08
N VAL A 16 -3.64 -1.12 16.04
CA VAL A 16 -2.85 -0.81 17.24
C VAL A 16 -3.40 0.45 17.93
N SER A 17 -3.72 1.48 17.16
CA SER A 17 -4.30 2.72 17.68
C SER A 17 -5.61 2.46 18.42
N GLU A 18 -6.48 1.64 17.86
CA GLU A 18 -7.77 1.29 18.45
C GLU A 18 -7.62 0.52 19.76
N ILE A 19 -6.73 -0.46 19.80
CA ILE A 19 -6.56 -1.32 20.99
C ILE A 19 -5.74 -0.64 22.09
N THR A 20 -4.78 0.20 21.72
CA THR A 20 -3.93 0.90 22.71
C THR A 20 -4.47 2.26 23.13
N GLY A 21 -5.41 2.82 22.38
CA GLY A 21 -5.93 4.17 22.60
C GLY A 21 -4.96 5.28 22.19
N ILE A 22 -3.87 4.94 21.50
CA ILE A 22 -2.86 5.92 21.07
C ILE A 22 -3.16 6.33 19.63
N PRO A 23 -3.38 7.61 19.34
CA PRO A 23 -3.74 8.05 18.02
C PRO A 23 -2.63 7.78 16.98
N VAL A 24 -3.05 7.47 15.75
CA VAL A 24 -2.17 7.10 14.64
C VAL A 24 -1.03 8.09 14.42
N HIS A 25 -1.31 9.39 14.52
CA HIS A 25 -0.29 10.43 14.35
C HIS A 25 0.81 10.39 15.41
N GLN A 26 0.49 9.95 16.63
CA GLN A 26 1.48 9.76 17.68
C GLN A 26 2.33 8.51 17.46
N ILE A 27 1.72 7.42 16.98
CA ILE A 27 2.44 6.21 16.62
C ILE A 27 3.46 6.51 15.51
N LYS A 28 3.11 7.34 14.54
CA LYS A 28 4.00 7.78 13.47
C LYS A 28 4.98 8.86 13.87
N SER A 29 4.77 9.53 15.02
CA SER A 29 5.63 10.62 15.46
C SER A 29 6.99 10.09 15.94
N ARG A 30 7.96 10.99 16.07
CA ARG A 30 9.28 10.65 16.65
C ARG A 30 9.33 10.68 18.17
N LYS A 31 8.18 10.87 18.84
CA LYS A 31 8.13 10.88 20.29
C LYS A 31 8.58 9.54 20.88
N ARG A 32 9.33 9.60 21.95
CA ARG A 32 9.94 8.42 22.61
C ARG A 32 9.28 8.07 23.94
N THR A 33 8.05 8.50 24.16
CA THR A 33 7.32 8.11 25.36
C THR A 33 7.06 6.61 25.37
N ARG A 34 7.14 6.01 26.54
CA ARG A 34 7.06 4.54 26.71
C ARG A 34 5.83 3.92 26.05
N PRO A 35 4.60 4.44 26.26
CA PRO A 35 3.42 3.83 25.64
C PRO A 35 3.46 3.88 24.09
N ILE A 36 3.96 4.98 23.54
CA ILE A 36 4.09 5.12 22.09
C ILE A 36 5.15 4.16 21.53
N ALA A 37 6.26 4.00 22.23
CA ALA A 37 7.31 3.06 21.85
C ALA A 37 6.81 1.62 21.89
N ASP A 38 6.03 1.24 22.88
CA ASP A 38 5.44 -0.10 22.97
C ASP A 38 4.41 -0.34 21.86
N ALA A 39 3.58 0.65 21.55
CA ALA A 39 2.66 0.57 20.42
C ALA A 39 3.39 0.35 19.08
N ARG A 40 4.49 1.05 18.84
CA ARG A 40 5.33 0.83 17.66
C ARG A 40 5.91 -0.57 17.60
N LYS A 41 6.36 -1.10 18.74
CA LYS A 41 6.89 -2.46 18.81
C LYS A 41 5.83 -3.51 18.41
N PHE A 42 4.57 -3.30 18.76
CA PHE A 42 3.47 -4.15 18.28
C PHE A 42 3.34 -4.10 16.77
N VAL A 43 3.42 -2.91 16.17
CA VAL A 43 3.40 -2.74 14.72
C VAL A 43 4.56 -3.51 14.08
N TYR A 44 5.79 -3.35 14.61
CA TYR A 44 6.96 -4.03 14.07
C TYR A 44 6.82 -5.54 14.13
N PHE A 45 6.39 -6.05 15.26
CA PHE A 45 6.22 -7.49 15.47
C PHE A 45 5.19 -8.08 14.49
N ILE A 46 4.03 -7.45 14.37
CA ILE A 46 2.96 -7.93 13.50
C ILE A 46 3.40 -7.89 12.03
N MET A 47 3.98 -6.77 11.59
CA MET A 47 4.42 -6.62 10.20
C MET A 47 5.53 -7.58 9.82
N CYS A 48 6.50 -7.80 10.69
CA CYS A 48 7.64 -8.66 10.39
C CYS A 48 7.32 -10.15 10.56
N ARG A 49 6.46 -10.51 11.51
CA ARG A 49 6.17 -11.93 11.80
C ARG A 49 4.96 -12.47 11.07
N ARG A 50 3.96 -11.63 10.81
CA ARG A 50 2.71 -12.02 10.19
C ARG A 50 2.45 -11.34 8.84
N GLY A 51 3.03 -10.17 8.63
CA GLY A 51 2.92 -9.42 7.37
C GLY A 51 4.02 -9.71 6.36
N ASP A 52 4.95 -10.60 6.69
CA ASP A 52 6.08 -10.98 5.85
C ASP A 52 6.88 -9.78 5.31
N MET A 53 7.01 -8.74 6.12
CA MET A 53 7.76 -7.55 5.76
C MET A 53 9.15 -7.56 6.38
N GLY A 54 10.17 -7.38 5.57
CA GLY A 54 11.56 -7.32 6.05
C GLY A 54 11.83 -6.11 6.95
N TYR A 55 12.73 -6.27 7.91
CA TYR A 55 13.08 -5.22 8.89
C TYR A 55 13.56 -3.93 8.23
N SER A 56 14.35 -4.04 7.17
CA SER A 56 14.89 -2.89 6.44
C SER A 56 13.77 -2.10 5.75
N ARG A 57 12.85 -2.79 5.10
CA ARG A 57 11.72 -2.17 4.42
C ARG A 57 10.78 -1.47 5.41
N LEU A 58 10.49 -2.14 6.53
CA LEU A 58 9.64 -1.55 7.56
C LEU A 58 10.34 -0.34 8.21
N GLY A 59 11.64 -0.42 8.47
CA GLY A 59 12.43 0.69 8.96
C GLY A 59 12.34 1.90 8.03
N SER A 60 12.51 1.70 6.73
CA SER A 60 12.39 2.78 5.75
C SER A 60 10.99 3.40 5.73
N LEU A 61 9.94 2.60 5.82
CA LEU A 61 8.55 3.09 5.84
C LEU A 61 8.20 3.87 7.11
N MET A 62 8.85 3.54 8.22
CA MET A 62 8.62 4.20 9.52
C MET A 62 9.67 5.28 9.82
N GLU A 63 10.57 5.57 8.89
CA GLU A 63 11.71 6.48 9.05
C GLU A 63 12.60 6.12 10.25
N LEU A 64 12.85 4.83 10.41
CA LEU A 64 13.61 4.27 11.51
C LEU A 64 14.72 3.35 10.99
N ASP A 65 15.71 3.13 11.84
CA ASP A 65 16.75 2.18 11.55
C ASP A 65 16.22 0.73 11.65
N HIS A 66 16.65 -0.13 10.72
CA HIS A 66 16.29 -1.55 10.73
C HIS A 66 16.65 -2.25 12.04
N THR A 67 17.72 -1.81 12.71
CA THR A 67 18.12 -2.33 14.02
C THR A 67 17.07 -2.02 15.09
N THR A 68 16.47 -0.83 15.06
CA THR A 68 15.38 -0.44 15.97
C THR A 68 14.18 -1.36 15.80
N VAL A 69 13.83 -1.68 14.56
CA VAL A 69 12.73 -2.60 14.25
C VAL A 69 13.05 -4.00 14.73
N LEU A 70 14.26 -4.49 14.48
CA LEU A 70 14.72 -5.81 14.90
C LEU A 70 14.68 -5.97 16.43
N TYR A 71 15.23 -4.99 17.16
CA TYR A 71 15.21 -5.00 18.62
C TYR A 71 13.78 -4.93 19.17
N GLY A 72 12.91 -4.14 18.55
CA GLY A 72 11.51 -4.06 18.91
C GLY A 72 10.78 -5.39 18.74
N CYS A 73 11.01 -6.08 17.65
CA CYS A 73 10.44 -7.41 17.40
C CYS A 73 10.92 -8.44 18.42
N ASN A 74 12.22 -8.45 18.72
CA ASN A 74 12.80 -9.38 19.68
C ASN A 74 12.33 -9.10 21.11
N ASP A 75 12.16 -7.83 21.47
CA ASP A 75 11.62 -7.46 22.79
C ASP A 75 10.19 -7.96 22.98
N ILE A 76 9.33 -7.78 21.98
CA ILE A 76 7.95 -8.29 22.03
C ILE A 76 7.94 -9.82 22.06
N GLN A 77 8.78 -10.49 21.30
CA GLN A 77 8.89 -11.96 21.33
C GLN A 77 9.20 -12.45 22.75
N LYS A 78 10.19 -11.88 23.39
CA LYS A 78 10.57 -12.21 24.77
C LYS A 78 9.47 -11.95 25.79
N ARG A 79 8.65 -10.92 25.56
CA ARG A 79 7.51 -10.60 26.42
C ARG A 79 6.35 -11.60 26.20
N ILE A 80 6.11 -12.01 24.96
CA ILE A 80 5.07 -13.00 24.64
C ILE A 80 5.38 -14.34 25.31
N ASP A 81 6.65 -14.74 25.31
CA ASP A 81 7.07 -15.99 25.94
C ASP A 81 6.81 -16.02 27.45
N LYS A 82 6.69 -14.83 28.06
CA LYS A 82 6.43 -14.68 29.51
C LYS A 82 4.98 -14.36 29.85
N ASP A 83 4.27 -13.75 28.92
CA ASP A 83 2.92 -13.22 29.15
C ASP A 83 1.96 -13.64 28.03
N THR A 84 1.12 -14.59 28.35
CA THR A 84 0.08 -15.09 27.46
C THR A 84 -1.00 -14.04 27.12
N GLN A 85 -1.25 -13.11 28.03
CA GLN A 85 -2.22 -12.03 27.78
C GLN A 85 -1.73 -11.10 26.67
N LEU A 86 -0.43 -10.87 26.63
CA LEU A 86 0.18 -10.07 25.57
C LEU A 86 0.05 -10.76 24.21
N ALA A 87 0.23 -12.08 24.17
CA ALA A 87 0.02 -12.86 22.97
C ALA A 87 -1.43 -12.74 22.46
N ALA A 88 -2.41 -12.86 23.34
CA ALA A 88 -3.82 -12.70 22.99
C ALA A 88 -4.13 -11.27 22.49
N LYS A 89 -3.50 -10.26 23.08
CA LYS A 89 -3.63 -8.86 22.63
C LYS A 89 -3.09 -8.67 21.23
N ILE A 90 -1.95 -9.25 20.93
CA ILE A 90 -1.34 -9.19 19.59
C ILE A 90 -2.21 -9.92 18.56
N ASP A 91 -2.75 -11.08 18.89
CA ASP A 91 -3.67 -11.79 18.00
C ASP A 91 -4.94 -10.99 17.73
N LYS A 92 -5.46 -10.29 18.73
CA LYS A 92 -6.60 -9.39 18.56
C LYS A 92 -6.28 -8.24 17.61
N ILE A 93 -5.11 -7.61 17.76
CA ILE A 93 -4.64 -6.55 16.86
C ILE A 93 -4.52 -7.09 15.44
N TYR A 94 -3.96 -8.26 15.27
CA TYR A 94 -3.79 -8.88 13.95
C TYR A 94 -5.13 -9.15 13.26
N ARG A 95 -6.11 -9.72 13.96
CA ARG A 95 -7.45 -9.95 13.41
C ARG A 95 -8.13 -8.64 13.01
N LEU A 96 -8.06 -7.65 13.88
CA LEU A 96 -8.62 -6.32 13.58
C LEU A 96 -7.96 -5.68 12.36
N SER A 97 -6.65 -5.82 12.21
CA SER A 97 -5.94 -5.30 11.04
C SER A 97 -6.37 -5.95 9.73
N LEU A 98 -6.68 -7.25 9.76
CA LEU A 98 -7.23 -7.96 8.61
C LEU A 98 -8.64 -7.48 8.26
N GLU A 99 -9.47 -7.21 9.25
CA GLU A 99 -10.81 -6.67 9.04
C GLU A 99 -10.75 -5.29 8.39
N VAL A 100 -9.89 -4.41 8.89
CA VAL A 100 -9.68 -3.06 8.34
C VAL A 100 -9.17 -3.14 6.90
N ASP A 101 -8.25 -4.03 6.58
CA ASP A 101 -7.77 -4.24 5.22
C ASP A 101 -8.89 -4.72 4.29
N ASN A 102 -9.68 -5.68 4.74
CA ASN A 102 -10.80 -6.20 3.96
C ASN A 102 -11.85 -5.13 3.67
N GLU A 103 -12.16 -4.28 4.63
CA GLU A 103 -13.08 -3.17 4.43
C GLU A 103 -12.53 -2.14 3.43
N ARG A 104 -11.24 -1.83 3.53
CA ARG A 104 -10.58 -0.93 2.59
C ARG A 104 -10.60 -1.49 1.17
N LEU A 105 -10.30 -2.77 1.01
CA LEU A 105 -10.36 -3.45 -0.28
C LEU A 105 -11.78 -3.47 -0.86
N LYS A 106 -12.79 -3.69 -0.02
CA LYS A 106 -14.19 -3.60 -0.45
C LYS A 106 -14.55 -2.20 -0.93
N LYS A 107 -14.16 -1.17 -0.19
CA LYS A 107 -14.38 0.23 -0.58
C LYS A 107 -13.69 0.58 -1.89
N LEU A 108 -12.43 0.17 -2.05
CA LEU A 108 -11.68 0.38 -3.28
C LEU A 108 -12.31 -0.33 -4.48
N LYS A 109 -12.74 -1.57 -4.30
CA LYS A 109 -13.44 -2.34 -5.35
C LYS A 109 -14.77 -1.70 -5.74
N GLN A 110 -15.49 -1.13 -4.79
CA GLN A 110 -16.71 -0.39 -5.08
C GLN A 110 -16.43 0.90 -5.85
N GLN A 111 -15.42 1.66 -5.45
CA GLN A 111 -15.02 2.87 -6.15
C GLN A 111 -14.54 2.60 -7.57
N THR A 112 -13.71 1.58 -7.75
CA THR A 112 -13.24 1.18 -9.08
C THR A 112 -14.40 0.66 -9.94
N LYS A 113 -15.35 -0.05 -9.37
CA LYS A 113 -16.53 -0.51 -10.09
C LYS A 113 -17.36 0.67 -10.60
N VAL A 114 -17.52 1.72 -9.81
CA VAL A 114 -18.23 2.93 -10.22
C VAL A 114 -17.47 3.67 -11.32
N LEU A 115 -16.14 3.73 -11.24
CA LEU A 115 -15.32 4.38 -12.25
C LEU A 115 -15.25 3.59 -13.58
N TRP A 116 -15.39 2.28 -13.51
CA TRP A 116 -15.34 1.39 -14.69
C TRP A 116 -16.71 1.06 -15.29
N THR A 117 -17.78 1.43 -14.65
CA THR A 117 -19.11 1.38 -15.27
C THR A 117 -19.29 2.58 -16.17
N ASP A 118 -18.53 2.67 -17.21
CA ASP A 118 -18.82 3.60 -18.27
C ASP A 118 -19.86 2.92 -19.18
N PRO A 119 -21.08 3.38 -19.19
CA PRO A 119 -22.14 2.67 -19.90
C PRO A 119 -22.06 2.79 -21.42
N ASP A 120 -21.18 3.61 -21.93
CA ASP A 120 -21.07 3.85 -23.35
C ASP A 120 -19.72 3.42 -23.90
N PRO A 121 -19.63 2.21 -24.50
CA PRO A 121 -18.40 1.78 -25.15
C PRO A 121 -18.00 2.66 -26.34
N LEU A 122 -18.92 3.41 -26.89
CA LEU A 122 -18.63 4.36 -27.94
C LEU A 122 -17.89 5.60 -27.45
N ALA A 123 -18.13 6.01 -26.22
CA ALA A 123 -17.41 7.11 -25.59
C ALA A 123 -15.92 6.80 -25.42
N LEU A 124 -15.58 5.60 -25.07
CA LEU A 124 -14.19 5.13 -25.02
C LEU A 124 -13.55 5.13 -26.40
N ARG A 125 -14.24 4.67 -27.42
CA ARG A 125 -13.77 4.73 -28.79
C ARG A 125 -13.58 6.15 -29.29
N ARG A 126 -14.45 7.06 -28.91
CA ARG A 126 -14.30 8.47 -29.26
C ARG A 126 -13.07 9.11 -28.63
N LYS A 127 -12.75 8.73 -27.41
CA LYS A 127 -11.54 9.21 -26.75
C LYS A 127 -10.27 8.66 -27.40
N GLU A 128 -10.32 7.46 -27.90
CA GLU A 128 -9.18 6.85 -28.57
C GLU A 128 -9.00 7.36 -30.00
N ARG A 129 -10.07 7.63 -30.71
CA ARG A 129 -10.00 8.05 -32.11
C ARG A 129 -9.18 9.33 -32.35
N PRO A 130 -9.37 10.42 -31.63
CA PRO A 130 -8.56 11.60 -31.87
C PRO A 130 -7.07 11.36 -31.69
N TYR A 131 -6.74 10.47 -30.79
CA TYR A 131 -5.36 10.11 -30.54
C TYR A 131 -4.75 9.29 -31.67
N LEU A 132 -5.49 8.34 -32.20
CA LEU A 132 -5.07 7.51 -33.30
C LEU A 132 -5.04 8.27 -34.61
N LEU A 133 -5.98 9.16 -34.83
CA LEU A 133 -6.04 9.96 -36.06
C LEU A 133 -4.92 10.99 -36.16
N ALA A 134 -4.43 11.47 -35.07
CA ALA A 134 -3.36 12.44 -35.05
C ALA A 134 -2.04 11.87 -35.55
N LYS A 135 -1.81 10.61 -35.37
CA LYS A 135 -0.57 9.95 -35.77
C LYS A 135 -0.43 9.73 -37.27
N PRO A 136 -1.45 9.28 -37.97
CA PRO A 136 -1.30 9.01 -39.40
C PRO A 136 -1.13 10.27 -40.25
N LEU A 137 -1.71 11.35 -39.84
CA LEU A 137 -1.66 12.57 -40.62
C LEU A 137 -0.26 13.08 -40.92
N PRO A 138 0.64 13.15 -39.98
CA PRO A 138 1.99 13.59 -40.29
C PRO A 138 2.74 12.66 -41.22
N VAL A 139 2.40 11.41 -41.19
CA VAL A 139 3.06 10.44 -42.05
C VAL A 139 2.67 10.61 -43.52
N VAL A 140 1.47 10.94 -43.73
CA VAL A 140 0.99 11.14 -45.08
C VAL A 140 1.70 12.30 -45.78
N ARG A 141 2.01 13.31 -45.09
CA ARG A 141 2.69 14.42 -45.69
C ARG A 141 4.01 14.09 -46.28
N LYS A 142 4.67 13.15 -45.70
CA LYS A 142 5.95 12.84 -46.17
C LYS A 142 5.96 12.19 -47.50
N THR A 143 4.96 11.49 -47.76
CA THR A 143 4.94 10.83 -49.00
C THR A 143 4.85 11.74 -50.13
N VAL A 144 4.33 12.87 -49.89
CA VAL A 144 4.14 13.73 -50.89
C VAL A 144 5.33 14.25 -51.34
N VAL A 145 6.07 14.47 -50.62
CA VAL A 145 7.01 15.01 -51.06
C VAL A 145 7.79 14.44 -51.81
N GLY A 146 7.77 13.60 -51.57
CA GLY A 146 8.53 13.16 -52.36
C GLY A 146 8.56 13.43 -53.60
N ASN A 147 8.01 13.56 -53.88
CA ASN A 147 7.99 13.65 -54.95
C ASN A 147 8.28 14.61 -55.55
N LEU A 148 8.27 15.08 -55.26
CA LEU A 148 8.45 16.01 -55.81
C LEU A 148 9.53 16.11 -56.37
N ARG A 149 10.11 15.72 -56.25
CA ARG A 149 11.02 15.84 -56.76
C ARG A 149 11.34 15.65 -57.70
N ARG A 150 10.97 15.29 -57.84
CA ARG A 150 11.13 15.15 -58.80
C ARG A 150 11.32 15.81 -59.60
N SER A 151 11.27 16.13 -59.52
CA SER A 151 11.43 16.66 -60.30
C SER A 151 12.05 17.07 -60.85
N ILE A 152 12.20 17.04 -60.90
CA ILE A 152 12.63 17.40 -61.48
C ILE A 152 13.31 17.51 -62.20
N GLY A 153 13.21 17.20 -62.24
CA GLY A 153 14.08 17.22 -62.99
C GLY A 153 14.68 17.53 -63.88
#